data_e761881ebfe6b49ec14541605082fb52
#
_entry.id   e761881ebfe6b49ec14541605082fb52
#
_cell.length_a   1.000
_cell.length_b   1.000
_cell.length_c   1.000
_cell.angle_alpha   90.00
_cell.angle_beta   90.00
_cell.angle_gamma   90.00
#
_symmetry.space_group_name_H-M   'P 1'
#
loop_
_entity.id
_entity.type
_entity.pdbx_description
1 polymer ?
#
loop_
_entity_poly.entity_id
_entity_poly.type
_entity_poly.pdbx_seq_one_letter_code
_entity_poly.pdbx_strand_id
1 'polypeptide(L)'
;PDEPLQALIFDSVYNPFRGVETYFRVINGEITKGQHIKFMATGKTYYADEVGTLNLKQSPKKVIKTGDVGYLITGIKEAKEVKVGDTITDAKNPTTNMISGFEDVKPMVFAGIYPVDTEDYEDLRSSMEKLQLNDASLVFQPESSAALGFGFRCGFLGMLHLEIIQERLEREFDMTVITTVPNVSYLAYTIKDKETPILVNNP
;
A
#
# COMPACT_ATOMS: atom_id res chain seq x y z
N PRO A 1 20.73 10.96 -17.73
CA PRO A 1 20.35 9.91 -18.68
C PRO A 1 21.26 8.69 -18.61
N ASP A 2 22.54 8.87 -18.20
CA ASP A 2 23.55 7.81 -18.23
C ASP A 2 23.63 6.98 -16.92
N GLU A 3 22.81 7.30 -15.93
CA GLU A 3 22.73 6.56 -14.67
C GLU A 3 21.71 5.42 -14.75
N PRO A 4 21.86 4.37 -13.91
CA PRO A 4 20.87 3.29 -13.84
C PRO A 4 19.46 3.82 -13.57
N LEU A 5 18.47 3.12 -14.09
CA LEU A 5 17.07 3.46 -13.84
C LEU A 5 16.80 3.56 -12.33
N GLN A 6 16.23 4.69 -11.94
CA GLN A 6 15.76 4.95 -10.59
C GLN A 6 14.45 5.72 -10.67
N ALA A 7 13.34 5.06 -10.35
CA ALA A 7 12.02 5.66 -10.37
C ALA A 7 11.29 5.38 -9.05
N LEU A 8 10.58 6.40 -8.56
CA LEU A 8 9.85 6.37 -7.30
C LEU A 8 8.39 6.05 -7.55
N ILE A 9 7.87 5.04 -6.89
CA ILE A 9 6.43 4.75 -6.83
C ILE A 9 5.80 5.70 -5.81
N PHE A 10 4.86 6.53 -6.25
CA PHE A 10 4.17 7.45 -5.35
C PHE A 10 2.69 7.11 -5.17
N ASP A 11 2.12 6.26 -6.03
CA ASP A 11 0.74 5.79 -5.92
C ASP A 11 0.55 4.50 -6.72
N SER A 12 -0.52 3.75 -6.44
CA SER A 12 -0.93 2.60 -7.23
C SER A 12 -2.42 2.32 -7.05
N VAL A 13 -3.03 1.68 -8.05
CA VAL A 13 -4.44 1.34 -8.04
C VAL A 13 -4.63 -0.07 -8.57
N TYR A 14 -5.61 -0.78 -8.03
CA TYR A 14 -5.96 -2.10 -8.52
C TYR A 14 -6.97 -2.03 -9.65
N ASN A 15 -6.62 -2.61 -10.79
CA ASN A 15 -7.50 -2.78 -11.93
C ASN A 15 -7.83 -4.28 -12.10
N PRO A 16 -9.12 -4.68 -12.07
CA PRO A 16 -9.50 -6.10 -12.15
C PRO A 16 -9.01 -6.82 -13.41
N PHE A 17 -8.81 -6.08 -14.51
CA PHE A 17 -8.43 -6.64 -15.80
C PHE A 17 -6.92 -6.60 -16.06
N ARG A 18 -6.22 -5.63 -15.51
CA ARG A 18 -4.81 -5.33 -15.80
C ARG A 18 -3.88 -5.59 -14.61
N GLY A 19 -4.45 -5.88 -13.44
CA GLY A 19 -3.71 -6.00 -12.19
C GLY A 19 -3.37 -4.65 -11.57
N VAL A 20 -2.27 -4.57 -10.83
CA VAL A 20 -1.83 -3.35 -10.18
C VAL A 20 -1.25 -2.39 -11.21
N GLU A 21 -1.84 -1.23 -11.34
CA GLU A 21 -1.34 -0.10 -12.12
C GLU A 21 -0.54 0.82 -11.17
N THR A 22 0.74 0.98 -11.45
CA THR A 22 1.67 1.71 -10.57
C THR A 22 1.97 3.07 -11.17
N TYR A 23 1.86 4.14 -10.37
CA TYR A 23 2.23 5.50 -10.77
C TYR A 23 3.60 5.84 -10.21
N PHE A 24 4.46 6.35 -11.08
CA PHE A 24 5.85 6.58 -10.73
C PHE A 24 6.42 7.86 -11.34
N ARG A 25 7.50 8.35 -10.75
CA ARG A 25 8.33 9.42 -11.31
C ARG A 25 9.74 8.90 -11.56
N VAL A 26 10.26 9.11 -12.76
CA VAL A 26 11.65 8.79 -13.09
C VAL A 26 12.56 9.87 -12.54
N ILE A 27 13.48 9.49 -11.67
CA ILE A 27 14.52 10.37 -11.10
C ILE A 27 15.78 10.30 -11.95
N ASN A 28 16.24 9.08 -12.28
CA ASN A 28 17.40 8.84 -13.12
C ASN A 28 17.12 7.77 -14.17
N GLY A 29 17.83 7.84 -15.30
CA GLY A 29 17.70 6.88 -16.38
C GLY A 29 16.36 6.98 -17.12
N GLU A 30 15.92 5.88 -17.67
CA GLU A 30 14.66 5.76 -18.41
C GLU A 30 14.06 4.38 -18.22
N ILE A 31 12.74 4.28 -18.40
CA ILE A 31 12.01 3.02 -18.42
C ILE A 31 11.34 2.82 -19.78
N THR A 32 11.53 1.66 -20.38
CA THR A 32 10.99 1.32 -21.70
C THR A 32 9.95 0.20 -21.60
N LYS A 33 9.00 0.20 -22.53
CA LYS A 33 8.08 -0.92 -22.66
C LYS A 33 8.85 -2.21 -22.94
N GLY A 34 8.51 -3.29 -22.22
CA GLY A 34 9.16 -4.60 -22.31
C GLY A 34 10.47 -4.74 -21.50
N GLN A 35 10.91 -3.68 -20.82
CA GLN A 35 12.11 -3.73 -19.98
C GLN A 35 11.89 -4.64 -18.78
N HIS A 36 12.94 -5.40 -18.42
CA HIS A 36 12.96 -6.20 -17.21
C HIS A 36 13.37 -5.31 -16.02
N ILE A 37 12.44 -5.09 -15.13
CA ILE A 37 12.58 -4.17 -13.99
C ILE A 37 12.57 -4.93 -12.67
N LYS A 38 13.06 -4.29 -11.61
CA LYS A 38 13.09 -4.80 -10.25
C LYS A 38 12.51 -3.77 -9.29
N PHE A 39 11.63 -4.22 -8.40
CA PHE A 39 11.17 -3.46 -7.25
C PHE A 39 12.11 -3.71 -6.08
N MET A 40 12.72 -2.66 -5.56
CA MET A 40 13.83 -2.81 -4.61
C MET A 40 13.37 -3.28 -3.23
N ALA A 41 12.21 -2.84 -2.74
CA ALA A 41 11.69 -3.23 -1.43
C ALA A 41 11.31 -4.72 -1.35
N THR A 42 10.69 -5.25 -2.42
CA THR A 42 10.30 -6.67 -2.47
C THR A 42 11.38 -7.56 -3.07
N GLY A 43 12.33 -6.99 -3.79
CA GLY A 43 13.36 -7.72 -4.55
C GLY A 43 12.83 -8.46 -5.78
N LYS A 44 11.53 -8.40 -6.06
CA LYS A 44 10.87 -9.09 -7.19
C LYS A 44 11.13 -8.38 -8.51
N THR A 45 11.11 -9.15 -9.58
CA THR A 45 11.34 -8.64 -10.93
C THR A 45 10.13 -8.90 -11.83
N TYR A 46 9.86 -7.96 -12.73
CA TYR A 46 8.73 -7.99 -13.65
C TYR A 46 9.11 -7.44 -15.00
N TYR A 47 8.27 -7.65 -16.00
CA TYR A 47 8.36 -6.95 -17.27
C TYR A 47 7.44 -5.73 -17.26
N ALA A 48 7.92 -4.62 -17.81
CA ALA A 48 7.13 -3.42 -18.03
C ALA A 48 6.24 -3.63 -19.28
N ASP A 49 5.12 -4.33 -19.13
CA ASP A 49 4.24 -4.68 -20.24
C ASP A 49 3.72 -3.44 -20.96
N GLU A 50 3.41 -2.41 -20.19
CA GLU A 50 3.04 -1.10 -20.71
C GLU A 50 3.58 0.01 -19.80
N VAL A 51 4.08 1.07 -20.41
CA VAL A 51 4.44 2.33 -19.76
C VAL A 51 3.79 3.48 -20.51
N GLY A 52 3.47 4.57 -19.84
CA GLY A 52 2.85 5.73 -20.46
C GLY A 52 2.72 6.91 -19.53
N THR A 53 2.15 7.98 -20.02
CA THR A 53 1.83 9.19 -19.26
C THR A 53 0.34 9.24 -18.95
N LEU A 54 -0.01 9.86 -17.83
CA LEU A 54 -1.39 10.06 -17.40
C LEU A 54 -1.75 11.55 -17.54
N ASN A 55 -2.73 11.81 -18.40
CA ASN A 55 -3.43 13.10 -18.46
C ASN A 55 -4.87 12.86 -17.97
N LEU A 56 -5.88 13.27 -18.74
CA LEU A 56 -7.27 12.84 -18.49
C LEU A 56 -7.49 11.35 -18.80
N LYS A 57 -6.64 10.79 -19.67
CA LYS A 57 -6.62 9.37 -20.04
C LYS A 57 -5.18 8.88 -20.07
N GLN A 58 -5.01 7.57 -19.88
CA GLN A 58 -3.73 6.90 -20.08
C GLN A 58 -3.28 7.04 -21.54
N SER A 59 -2.03 7.45 -21.74
CA SER A 59 -1.40 7.58 -23.06
C SER A 59 -0.15 6.69 -23.11
N PRO A 60 -0.23 5.49 -23.71
CA PRO A 60 0.91 4.60 -23.83
C PRO A 60 2.09 5.27 -24.56
N LYS A 61 3.28 5.02 -24.06
CA LYS A 61 4.56 5.50 -24.61
C LYS A 61 5.51 4.33 -24.81
N LYS A 62 6.50 4.53 -25.64
CA LYS A 62 7.60 3.55 -25.77
C LYS A 62 8.62 3.70 -24.65
N VAL A 63 8.81 4.91 -24.17
CA VAL A 63 9.81 5.27 -23.16
C VAL A 63 9.30 6.42 -22.29
N ILE A 64 9.61 6.37 -21.00
CA ILE A 64 9.44 7.43 -20.01
C ILE A 64 10.82 7.77 -19.48
N LYS A 65 11.17 9.06 -19.43
CA LYS A 65 12.52 9.55 -19.17
C LYS A 65 12.63 10.28 -17.83
N THR A 66 13.85 10.54 -17.42
CA THR A 66 14.18 11.36 -16.24
C THR A 66 13.35 12.63 -16.19
N GLY A 67 12.68 12.86 -15.05
CA GLY A 67 11.79 13.99 -14.79
C GLY A 67 10.33 13.73 -15.12
N ASP A 68 10.04 12.75 -15.97
CA ASP A 68 8.66 12.39 -16.34
C ASP A 68 7.93 11.69 -15.19
N VAL A 69 6.62 11.91 -15.17
CA VAL A 69 5.66 11.15 -14.36
C VAL A 69 4.86 10.24 -15.27
N GLY A 70 4.75 8.98 -14.91
CA GLY A 70 4.09 8.00 -15.74
C GLY A 70 3.36 6.91 -14.96
N TYR A 71 2.76 6.01 -15.70
CA TYR A 71 2.18 4.77 -15.19
C TYR A 71 2.89 3.55 -15.78
N LEU A 72 2.84 2.48 -15.02
CA LEU A 72 3.44 1.19 -15.34
C LEU A 72 2.43 0.07 -15.09
N ILE A 73 2.35 -0.87 -16.03
CA ILE A 73 1.58 -2.09 -15.91
C ILE A 73 2.53 -3.27 -16.09
N THR A 74 2.47 -4.18 -15.14
CA THR A 74 3.35 -5.37 -15.08
C THR A 74 2.57 -6.67 -14.96
N GLY A 75 1.22 -6.61 -14.95
CA GLY A 75 0.36 -7.78 -14.74
C GLY A 75 0.38 -8.33 -13.30
N ILE A 76 0.92 -7.60 -12.34
CA ILE A 76 0.89 -7.99 -10.91
C ILE A 76 -0.55 -8.05 -10.44
N LYS A 77 -0.94 -9.19 -9.85
CA LYS A 77 -2.30 -9.41 -9.35
C LYS A 77 -2.44 -9.23 -7.84
N GLU A 78 -1.35 -9.40 -7.11
CA GLU A 78 -1.34 -9.30 -5.65
C GLU A 78 -0.90 -7.89 -5.22
N ALA A 79 -1.79 -7.18 -4.52
CA ALA A 79 -1.55 -5.83 -4.03
C ALA A 79 -0.27 -5.71 -3.19
N LYS A 80 -0.01 -6.69 -2.33
CA LYS A 80 1.18 -6.72 -1.43
C LYS A 80 2.54 -6.74 -2.15
N GLU A 81 2.56 -6.99 -3.47
CA GLU A 81 3.79 -6.99 -4.26
C GLU A 81 4.24 -5.59 -4.69
N VAL A 82 3.38 -4.59 -4.53
CA VAL A 82 3.67 -3.18 -4.82
C VAL A 82 3.56 -2.37 -3.54
N LYS A 83 4.58 -1.58 -3.25
CA LYS A 83 4.59 -0.68 -2.09
C LYS A 83 4.80 0.75 -2.57
N VAL A 84 3.95 1.68 -2.12
CA VAL A 84 4.18 3.12 -2.31
C VAL A 84 5.46 3.52 -1.58
N GLY A 85 6.30 4.34 -2.22
CA GLY A 85 7.62 4.69 -1.73
C GLY A 85 8.74 3.74 -2.18
N ASP A 86 8.42 2.63 -2.85
CA ASP A 86 9.44 1.72 -3.39
C ASP A 86 10.15 2.34 -4.61
N THR A 87 11.35 1.85 -4.87
CA THR A 87 12.18 2.24 -6.01
C THR A 87 12.15 1.16 -7.08
N ILE A 88 11.79 1.58 -8.31
CA ILE A 88 11.91 0.76 -9.51
C ILE A 88 13.28 0.96 -10.10
N THR A 89 13.96 -0.13 -10.44
CA THR A 89 15.26 -0.12 -11.13
C THR A 89 15.30 -1.14 -12.26
N ASP A 90 16.33 -1.06 -13.11
CA ASP A 90 16.59 -2.07 -14.14
C ASP A 90 17.06 -3.38 -13.48
N ALA A 91 16.51 -4.51 -13.90
CA ALA A 91 16.87 -5.80 -13.31
C ALA A 91 18.27 -6.27 -13.70
N LYS A 92 18.80 -5.83 -14.86
CA LYS A 92 20.13 -6.20 -15.35
C LYS A 92 21.23 -5.26 -14.84
N ASN A 93 20.89 -3.98 -14.65
CA ASN A 93 21.79 -2.96 -14.13
C ASN A 93 21.09 -2.19 -12.99
N PRO A 94 20.91 -2.82 -11.81
CA PRO A 94 20.16 -2.21 -10.72
C PRO A 94 20.95 -1.07 -10.08
N THR A 95 20.22 0.00 -9.68
CA THR A 95 20.79 1.00 -8.79
C THR A 95 21.07 0.40 -7.41
N THR A 96 22.09 0.90 -6.73
CA THR A 96 22.43 0.52 -5.36
C THR A 96 21.66 1.33 -4.32
N ASN A 97 21.14 2.49 -4.70
CA ASN A 97 20.51 3.44 -3.79
C ASN A 97 19.00 3.46 -3.98
N MET A 98 18.27 3.15 -2.92
CA MET A 98 16.82 3.40 -2.87
C MET A 98 16.56 4.90 -2.75
N ILE A 99 15.47 5.36 -3.35
CA ILE A 99 15.02 6.74 -3.18
C ILE A 99 14.47 6.86 -1.75
N SER A 100 15.06 7.79 -0.98
CA SER A 100 14.62 8.11 0.38
C SER A 100 13.49 9.14 0.37
N GLY A 101 12.72 9.22 1.46
CA GLY A 101 11.71 10.26 1.66
C GLY A 101 10.29 9.76 1.89
N PHE A 102 10.06 8.45 1.76
CA PHE A 102 8.82 7.83 2.20
C PHE A 102 9.09 7.07 3.50
N GLU A 103 8.65 7.64 4.61
CA GLU A 103 8.69 6.99 5.92
C GLU A 103 7.37 6.26 6.17
N ASP A 104 7.43 5.11 6.82
CA ASP A 104 6.23 4.40 7.27
C ASP A 104 5.56 5.24 8.36
N VAL A 105 4.35 5.70 8.09
CA VAL A 105 3.58 6.50 9.04
C VAL A 105 3.05 5.59 10.14
N LYS A 106 3.26 5.99 11.40
CA LYS A 106 2.77 5.21 12.54
C LYS A 106 1.30 5.52 12.80
N PRO A 107 0.43 4.50 12.91
CA PRO A 107 -0.96 4.72 13.26
C PRO A 107 -1.09 5.26 14.68
N MET A 108 -2.07 6.13 14.90
CA MET A 108 -2.36 6.77 16.17
C MET A 108 -3.66 6.24 16.81
N VAL A 109 -4.59 5.75 16.01
CA VAL A 109 -5.88 5.23 16.43
C VAL A 109 -6.03 3.80 15.93
N PHE A 110 -6.57 2.92 16.77
CA PHE A 110 -6.80 1.53 16.42
C PHE A 110 -8.28 1.19 16.61
N ALA A 111 -8.84 0.43 15.66
CA ALA A 111 -10.18 -0.13 15.77
C ALA A 111 -10.23 -1.50 15.07
N GLY A 112 -11.14 -2.35 15.53
CA GLY A 112 -11.48 -3.57 14.81
C GLY A 112 -12.45 -3.26 13.68
N ILE A 113 -12.24 -3.86 12.51
CA ILE A 113 -13.16 -3.86 11.39
C ILE A 113 -13.60 -5.31 11.13
N TYR A 114 -14.89 -5.55 11.16
CA TYR A 114 -15.51 -6.86 10.99
C TYR A 114 -16.56 -6.79 9.89
N PRO A 115 -16.68 -7.81 9.04
CA PRO A 115 -17.77 -7.87 8.09
C PRO A 115 -19.10 -8.10 8.84
N VAL A 116 -20.21 -7.61 8.30
CA VAL A 116 -21.55 -7.85 8.86
C VAL A 116 -21.91 -9.33 8.74
N ASP A 117 -21.58 -9.93 7.59
CA ASP A 117 -21.69 -11.38 7.38
C ASP A 117 -20.31 -12.01 7.52
N THR A 118 -20.22 -13.04 8.34
CA THR A 118 -18.94 -13.75 8.59
C THR A 118 -18.39 -14.46 7.35
N GLU A 119 -19.24 -14.76 6.36
CA GLU A 119 -18.82 -15.36 5.08
C GLU A 119 -18.01 -14.37 4.24
N ASP A 120 -18.22 -13.07 4.42
CA ASP A 120 -17.52 -12.00 3.67
C ASP A 120 -16.10 -11.69 4.17
N TYR A 121 -15.55 -12.47 5.09
CA TYR A 121 -14.22 -12.23 5.67
C TYR A 121 -13.09 -12.16 4.62
N GLU A 122 -13.08 -13.07 3.64
CA GLU A 122 -12.06 -13.09 2.59
C GLU A 122 -12.24 -11.94 1.59
N ASP A 123 -13.49 -11.52 1.33
CA ASP A 123 -13.80 -10.36 0.50
C ASP A 123 -13.40 -9.06 1.19
N LEU A 124 -13.64 -8.95 2.50
CA LEU A 124 -13.13 -7.84 3.31
C LEU A 124 -11.60 -7.78 3.27
N ARG A 125 -10.92 -8.92 3.44
CA ARG A 125 -9.47 -8.99 3.34
C ARG A 125 -8.94 -8.49 2.00
N SER A 126 -9.52 -8.99 0.90
CA SER A 126 -9.16 -8.56 -0.45
C SER A 126 -9.38 -7.06 -0.66
N SER A 127 -10.48 -6.53 -0.11
CA SER A 127 -10.80 -5.10 -0.18
C SER A 127 -9.80 -4.25 0.59
N MET A 128 -9.43 -4.67 1.80
CA MET A 128 -8.41 -4.00 2.62
C MET A 128 -7.03 -4.00 1.94
N GLU A 129 -6.62 -5.11 1.33
CA GLU A 129 -5.37 -5.21 0.57
C GLU A 129 -5.36 -4.25 -0.64
N LYS A 130 -6.50 -4.10 -1.33
CA LYS A 130 -6.64 -3.16 -2.45
C LYS A 130 -6.61 -1.69 -1.99
N LEU A 131 -7.26 -1.37 -0.85
CA LEU A 131 -7.21 -0.04 -0.27
C LEU A 131 -5.78 0.35 0.12
N GLN A 132 -5.01 -0.58 0.67
CA GLN A 132 -3.63 -0.35 1.08
C GLN A 132 -2.69 0.04 -0.08
N LEU A 133 -3.07 -0.26 -1.33
CA LEU A 133 -2.30 0.14 -2.51
C LEU A 133 -2.15 1.66 -2.67
N ASN A 134 -3.21 2.39 -2.39
CA ASN A 134 -3.22 3.85 -2.49
C ASN A 134 -3.34 4.56 -1.13
N ASP A 135 -3.34 3.79 -0.04
CA ASP A 135 -3.27 4.30 1.32
C ASP A 135 -2.23 3.52 2.12
N ALA A 136 -0.96 3.89 1.96
CA ALA A 136 0.17 3.26 2.63
C ALA A 136 0.13 3.43 4.16
N SER A 137 -0.72 4.32 4.69
CA SER A 137 -0.89 4.56 6.12
C SER A 137 -1.87 3.58 6.77
N LEU A 138 -2.69 2.86 5.98
CA LEU A 138 -3.59 1.84 6.46
C LEU A 138 -2.79 0.58 6.83
N VAL A 139 -2.79 0.24 8.11
CA VAL A 139 -2.16 -0.99 8.64
C VAL A 139 -3.27 -1.88 9.18
N PHE A 140 -3.23 -3.16 8.87
CA PHE A 140 -4.20 -4.11 9.41
C PHE A 140 -3.58 -5.48 9.65
N GLN A 141 -4.11 -6.19 10.61
CA GLN A 141 -3.74 -7.56 10.93
C GLN A 141 -5.00 -8.36 11.30
N PRO A 142 -5.02 -9.67 11.02
CA PRO A 142 -6.14 -10.51 11.42
C PRO A 142 -6.41 -10.43 12.91
N GLU A 143 -7.68 -10.36 13.27
CA GLU A 143 -8.18 -10.38 14.64
C GLU A 143 -9.43 -11.23 14.72
N SER A 144 -9.72 -11.79 15.89
CA SER A 144 -10.95 -12.51 16.15
C SER A 144 -11.64 -11.98 17.40
N SER A 145 -12.93 -11.83 17.33
CA SER A 145 -13.80 -11.46 18.46
C SER A 145 -14.78 -12.58 18.76
N ALA A 146 -14.99 -12.86 20.02
CA ALA A 146 -15.99 -13.85 20.43
C ALA A 146 -17.42 -13.47 20.03
N ALA A 147 -17.69 -12.16 19.90
CA ALA A 147 -19.01 -11.63 19.53
C ALA A 147 -19.18 -11.37 18.04
N LEU A 148 -18.12 -10.99 17.33
CA LEU A 148 -18.17 -10.50 15.93
C LEU A 148 -17.50 -11.49 14.95
N GLY A 149 -16.87 -12.56 15.42
CA GLY A 149 -16.17 -13.52 14.58
C GLY A 149 -14.79 -13.02 14.11
N PHE A 150 -14.44 -13.36 12.86
CA PHE A 150 -13.15 -12.97 12.28
C PHE A 150 -13.25 -11.59 11.62
N GLY A 151 -12.20 -10.80 11.81
CA GLY A 151 -12.06 -9.46 11.26
C GLY A 151 -10.61 -9.01 11.26
N PHE A 152 -10.39 -7.71 11.30
CA PHE A 152 -9.07 -7.11 11.27
C PHE A 152 -8.94 -6.02 12.33
N ARG A 153 -7.84 -6.06 13.07
CA ARG A 153 -7.40 -4.92 13.86
C ARG A 153 -6.68 -3.96 12.93
N CYS A 154 -7.22 -2.77 12.79
CA CYS A 154 -6.72 -1.76 11.88
C CYS A 154 -6.12 -0.58 12.64
N GLY A 155 -5.04 -0.02 12.07
CA GLY A 155 -4.42 1.20 12.56
C GLY A 155 -4.64 2.35 11.58
N PHE A 156 -5.00 3.51 12.11
CA PHE A 156 -5.38 4.72 11.38
C PHE A 156 -4.60 5.93 11.85
N LEU A 157 -4.47 6.95 11.00
CA LEU A 157 -3.84 8.23 11.36
C LEU A 157 -4.68 9.05 12.34
N GLY A 158 -5.98 8.80 12.37
CA GLY A 158 -6.95 9.47 13.24
C GLY A 158 -8.38 9.04 12.92
N MET A 159 -9.36 9.66 13.59
CA MET A 159 -10.78 9.33 13.43
C MET A 159 -11.28 9.57 12.00
N LEU A 160 -10.89 10.69 11.39
CA LEU A 160 -11.28 11.00 10.01
C LEU A 160 -10.76 9.95 9.02
N HIS A 161 -9.55 9.45 9.23
CA HIS A 161 -8.99 8.39 8.39
C HIS A 161 -9.81 7.10 8.52
N LEU A 162 -10.22 6.72 9.72
CA LEU A 162 -11.12 5.58 9.94
C LEU A 162 -12.44 5.74 9.19
N GLU A 163 -13.08 6.91 9.29
CA GLU A 163 -14.35 7.21 8.61
C GLU A 163 -14.18 7.12 7.08
N ILE A 164 -13.09 7.66 6.54
CA ILE A 164 -12.77 7.58 5.10
C ILE A 164 -12.60 6.13 4.65
N ILE A 165 -11.85 5.31 5.39
CA ILE A 165 -11.65 3.89 5.05
C ILE A 165 -12.98 3.13 5.10
N GLN A 166 -13.80 3.36 6.12
CA GLN A 166 -15.13 2.74 6.22
C GLN A 166 -16.01 3.12 5.02
N GLU A 167 -16.07 4.39 4.66
CA GLU A 167 -16.85 4.86 3.53
C GLU A 167 -16.34 4.33 2.20
N ARG A 168 -15.02 4.19 2.04
CA ARG A 168 -14.41 3.58 0.86
C ARG A 168 -14.72 2.10 0.74
N LEU A 169 -14.70 1.35 1.84
CA LEU A 169 -15.12 -0.06 1.84
C LEU A 169 -16.56 -0.21 1.34
N GLU A 170 -17.46 0.64 1.80
CA GLU A 170 -18.86 0.62 1.38
C GLU A 170 -19.02 1.03 -0.09
N ARG A 171 -18.41 2.13 -0.53
CA ARG A 171 -18.62 2.69 -1.87
C ARG A 171 -17.84 2.00 -2.99
N GLU A 172 -16.61 1.60 -2.72
CA GLU A 172 -15.72 1.04 -3.76
C GLU A 172 -15.84 -0.49 -3.85
N PHE A 173 -16.22 -1.15 -2.74
CA PHE A 173 -16.22 -2.61 -2.63
C PHE A 173 -17.57 -3.21 -2.24
N ASP A 174 -18.60 -2.38 -2.05
CA ASP A 174 -19.95 -2.81 -1.57
C ASP A 174 -19.88 -3.63 -0.27
N MET A 175 -18.94 -3.24 0.62
CA MET A 175 -18.61 -3.95 1.84
C MET A 175 -19.09 -3.17 3.06
N THR A 176 -20.21 -3.60 3.65
CA THR A 176 -20.69 -3.05 4.92
C THR A 176 -19.95 -3.68 6.08
N VAL A 177 -19.39 -2.85 6.96
CA VAL A 177 -18.55 -3.31 8.07
C VAL A 177 -19.03 -2.79 9.43
N ILE A 178 -18.72 -3.55 10.46
CA ILE A 178 -18.87 -3.15 11.86
C ILE A 178 -17.52 -2.67 12.36
N THR A 179 -17.46 -1.44 12.85
CA THR A 179 -16.27 -0.89 13.50
C THR A 179 -16.41 -0.91 15.01
N THR A 180 -15.36 -1.35 15.72
CA THR A 180 -15.34 -1.25 17.19
C THR A 180 -15.05 0.17 17.63
N VAL A 181 -15.27 0.47 18.91
CA VAL A 181 -14.89 1.77 19.48
C VAL A 181 -13.39 1.98 19.30
N PRO A 182 -12.99 3.09 18.69
CA PRO A 182 -11.58 3.39 18.49
C PRO A 182 -10.84 3.59 19.80
N ASN A 183 -9.61 3.08 19.87
CA ASN A 183 -8.73 3.28 21.00
C ASN A 183 -7.33 3.70 20.52
N VAL A 184 -6.50 4.12 21.48
CA VAL A 184 -5.11 4.49 21.25
C VAL A 184 -4.17 3.53 21.96
N SER A 185 -2.93 3.44 21.49
CA SER A 185 -1.91 2.68 22.20
C SER A 185 -1.36 3.47 23.39
N TYR A 186 -1.16 2.78 24.49
CA TYR A 186 -0.61 3.33 25.73
C TYR A 186 0.77 2.76 25.99
N LEU A 187 1.66 3.57 26.55
CA LEU A 187 2.90 3.11 27.13
C LEU A 187 2.66 2.94 28.65
N ALA A 188 2.60 1.72 29.12
CA ALA A 188 2.44 1.39 30.52
C ALA A 188 3.80 1.08 31.15
N TYR A 189 4.04 1.62 32.34
CA TYR A 189 5.23 1.33 33.15
C TYR A 189 4.81 0.53 34.36
N THR A 190 5.54 -0.54 34.69
CA THR A 190 5.27 -1.28 35.92
C THR A 190 5.83 -0.56 37.13
N ILE A 191 5.26 -0.81 38.30
CA ILE A 191 5.77 -0.24 39.56
C ILE A 191 7.21 -0.66 39.85
N LYS A 192 7.60 -1.87 39.36
CA LYS A 192 8.93 -2.45 39.55
C LYS A 192 9.95 -2.01 38.52
N ASP A 193 9.50 -1.71 37.31
CA ASP A 193 10.34 -1.28 36.20
C ASP A 193 9.70 -0.03 35.56
N LYS A 194 10.32 1.12 35.80
CA LYS A 194 9.88 2.41 35.29
C LYS A 194 10.65 2.86 34.03
N GLU A 195 11.62 2.07 33.60
CA GLU A 195 12.48 2.41 32.45
C GLU A 195 12.04 1.70 31.19
N THR A 196 11.47 0.50 31.31
CA THR A 196 11.04 -0.30 30.16
C THR A 196 9.53 -0.20 29.97
N PRO A 197 9.03 0.57 28.97
CA PRO A 197 7.61 0.66 28.71
C PRO A 197 7.06 -0.63 28.07
N ILE A 198 5.86 -1.02 28.51
CA ILE A 198 5.07 -2.07 27.88
C ILE A 198 4.03 -1.37 26.99
N LEU A 199 3.99 -1.72 25.70
CA LEU A 199 2.97 -1.22 24.79
C LEU A 199 1.65 -1.95 25.05
N VAL A 200 0.63 -1.21 25.47
CA VAL A 200 -0.74 -1.71 25.71
C VAL A 200 -1.63 -1.16 24.62
N ASN A 201 -2.16 -2.03 23.77
CA ASN A 201 -3.01 -1.67 22.65
C ASN A 201 -4.51 -1.84 22.94
N ASN A 202 -4.84 -2.45 24.06
CA ASN A 202 -6.20 -2.60 24.55
C ASN A 202 -6.14 -2.63 26.07
N PRO A 203 -6.50 -1.55 26.78
CA PRO A 203 -6.50 -1.51 28.24
C PRO A 203 -7.60 -2.36 28.85
#